data_7a44232fe8098c02bbac512f75827f57
#
_entry.id   7a44232fe8098c02bbac512f75827f57
#
_cell.length_a   1.000
_cell.length_b   1.000
_cell.length_c   1.000
_cell.angle_alpha   90.00
_cell.angle_beta   90.00
_cell.angle_gamma   90.00
#
_symmetry.space_group_name_H-M   'P 1'
#
loop_
_entity.id
_entity.type
_entity.pdbx_description
1 polymer ?
#
loop_
_entity_poly.entity_id
_entity_poly.type
_entity_poly.pdbx_seq_one_letter_code
_entity_poly.pdbx_strand_id
1 'polypeptide(L)'
;MGRLFGYGRVSTADQATSAEAQATRLKAFAATSGMELAGLFVDEDVSGARPLKARPQGKQLWDALAPGDTVAFCKVDRCFRSMADAATTLALWKQIGVSVNIIDLGIDVSSPAGELFFNQLASFAAFERAIIGQRIREALAHRKAVGKPYGRSRPLGWSKEGVGKDTRWVACHDERRLAERVVALRDAGGTLAGIARELAQEGVTKPGKAKDARAGRYRGCLYLEADIDRLFRAAKAGFPILPRDEVRV
;
A
#
# COMPACT_ATOMS: atom_id res chain seq x y z
N MET A 1 -24.59 -15.25 27.49
CA MET A 1 -24.76 -15.79 26.12
C MET A 1 -24.28 -14.69 25.17
N GLY A 2 -23.50 -15.04 24.15
CA GLY A 2 -23.05 -14.09 23.12
C GLY A 2 -24.24 -13.64 22.27
N ARG A 3 -24.19 -12.41 21.78
CA ARG A 3 -25.21 -11.83 20.91
C ARG A 3 -24.93 -12.21 19.45
N LEU A 4 -25.96 -12.35 18.63
CA LEU A 4 -25.83 -12.54 17.19
C LEU A 4 -26.08 -11.22 16.47
N PHE A 5 -25.17 -10.87 15.58
CA PHE A 5 -25.29 -9.72 14.68
C PHE A 5 -25.33 -10.19 13.23
N GLY A 6 -26.33 -9.74 12.49
CA GLY A 6 -26.46 -9.99 11.06
C GLY A 6 -25.80 -8.88 10.24
N TYR A 7 -25.06 -9.25 9.18
CA TYR A 7 -24.54 -8.26 8.22
C TYR A 7 -24.92 -8.62 6.78
N GLY A 8 -25.35 -7.60 6.03
CA GLY A 8 -25.65 -7.68 4.62
C GLY A 8 -25.11 -6.48 3.83
N ARG A 9 -24.99 -6.66 2.51
CA ARG A 9 -24.63 -5.59 1.57
C ARG A 9 -25.31 -5.80 0.23
N VAL A 10 -25.85 -4.72 -0.31
CA VAL A 10 -26.40 -4.67 -1.68
C VAL A 10 -25.71 -3.56 -2.45
N SER A 11 -25.33 -3.83 -3.69
CA SER A 11 -24.84 -2.80 -4.62
C SER A 11 -25.95 -2.46 -5.62
N THR A 12 -25.90 -1.28 -6.22
CA THR A 12 -26.80 -0.81 -7.28
C THR A 12 -26.90 -1.78 -8.48
N ALA A 13 -25.86 -2.60 -8.70
CA ALA A 13 -25.84 -3.60 -9.77
C ALA A 13 -26.42 -4.96 -9.38
N ASP A 14 -26.65 -5.22 -8.10
CA ASP A 14 -27.09 -6.52 -7.55
C ASP A 14 -28.61 -6.58 -7.38
N GLN A 15 -29.34 -6.64 -8.46
CA GLN A 15 -30.82 -6.82 -8.40
C GLN A 15 -31.25 -8.22 -7.95
N ALA A 16 -30.35 -9.22 -7.97
CA ALA A 16 -30.69 -10.61 -7.71
C ALA A 16 -30.80 -10.96 -6.20
N THR A 17 -30.30 -10.14 -5.29
CA THR A 17 -30.36 -10.42 -3.85
C THR A 17 -30.68 -9.14 -3.08
N SER A 18 -31.95 -8.86 -2.88
CA SER A 18 -32.42 -7.66 -2.17
C SER A 18 -31.92 -7.63 -0.70
N ALA A 19 -31.83 -6.45 -0.13
CA ALA A 19 -31.54 -6.26 1.29
C ALA A 19 -32.53 -7.06 2.16
N GLU A 20 -33.79 -7.08 1.77
CA GLU A 20 -34.86 -7.83 2.44
C GLU A 20 -34.64 -9.34 2.43
N ALA A 21 -34.20 -9.90 1.28
CA ALA A 21 -33.91 -11.33 1.19
C ALA A 21 -32.73 -11.73 2.08
N GLN A 22 -31.67 -10.92 2.15
CA GLN A 22 -30.56 -11.15 3.06
C GLN A 22 -31.01 -11.02 4.52
N ALA A 23 -31.80 -10.00 4.86
CA ALA A 23 -32.35 -9.78 6.19
C ALA A 23 -33.25 -10.97 6.64
N THR A 24 -34.12 -11.46 5.76
CA THR A 24 -34.98 -12.61 6.03
C THR A 24 -34.15 -13.85 6.32
N ARG A 25 -33.13 -14.14 5.55
CA ARG A 25 -32.23 -15.29 5.76
C ARG A 25 -31.45 -15.18 7.08
N LEU A 26 -30.98 -13.99 7.43
CA LEU A 26 -30.28 -13.74 8.71
C LEU A 26 -31.22 -13.93 9.92
N LYS A 27 -32.46 -13.47 9.82
CA LYS A 27 -33.49 -13.70 10.85
C LYS A 27 -33.85 -15.18 10.98
N ALA A 28 -34.02 -15.89 9.86
CA ALA A 28 -34.25 -17.32 9.85
C ALA A 28 -33.10 -18.11 10.48
N PHE A 29 -31.86 -17.74 10.17
CA PHE A 29 -30.67 -18.33 10.79
C PHE A 29 -30.66 -18.11 12.31
N ALA A 30 -30.95 -16.89 12.77
CA ALA A 30 -31.04 -16.59 14.20
C ALA A 30 -32.06 -17.49 14.90
N ALA A 31 -33.27 -17.64 14.31
CA ALA A 31 -34.32 -18.48 14.85
C ALA A 31 -33.91 -19.96 14.92
N THR A 32 -33.25 -20.49 13.89
CA THR A 32 -32.83 -21.90 13.84
C THR A 32 -31.62 -22.20 14.73
N SER A 33 -30.72 -21.22 14.93
CA SER A 33 -29.57 -21.38 15.83
C SER A 33 -29.87 -21.15 17.30
N GLY A 34 -31.10 -20.77 17.65
CA GLY A 34 -31.48 -20.44 19.01
C GLY A 34 -30.78 -19.21 19.60
N MET A 35 -30.23 -18.37 18.75
CA MET A 35 -29.53 -17.13 19.15
C MET A 35 -30.44 -15.91 18.96
N GLU A 36 -30.40 -14.99 19.91
CA GLU A 36 -31.11 -13.72 19.77
C GLU A 36 -30.35 -12.79 18.78
N LEU A 37 -31.06 -12.30 17.75
CA LEU A 37 -30.53 -11.31 16.81
C LEU A 37 -30.53 -9.94 17.46
N ALA A 38 -29.37 -9.54 17.98
CA ALA A 38 -29.19 -8.27 18.70
C ALA A 38 -29.10 -7.06 17.75
N GLY A 39 -28.76 -7.29 16.49
CA GLY A 39 -28.70 -6.22 15.48
C GLY A 39 -28.58 -6.76 14.07
N LEU A 40 -29.11 -5.99 13.12
CA LEU A 40 -29.04 -6.28 11.69
C LEU A 40 -28.51 -5.04 10.97
N PHE A 41 -27.35 -5.16 10.34
CA PHE A 41 -26.65 -4.08 9.66
C PHE A 41 -26.63 -4.38 8.15
N VAL A 42 -27.25 -3.51 7.35
CA VAL A 42 -27.30 -3.69 5.90
C VAL A 42 -26.83 -2.42 5.22
N ASP A 43 -25.72 -2.53 4.49
CA ASP A 43 -25.22 -1.45 3.63
C ASP A 43 -25.90 -1.54 2.26
N GLU A 44 -26.73 -0.54 1.93
CA GLU A 44 -27.36 -0.38 0.63
C GLU A 44 -26.56 0.60 -0.23
N ASP A 45 -26.49 0.33 -1.54
CA ASP A 45 -25.76 1.14 -2.52
C ASP A 45 -24.26 1.36 -2.20
N VAL A 46 -23.66 0.41 -1.48
CA VAL A 46 -22.25 0.48 -1.10
C VAL A 46 -21.42 -0.49 -1.93
N SER A 47 -20.37 0.03 -2.56
CA SER A 47 -19.42 -0.78 -3.32
C SER A 47 -18.71 -1.82 -2.45
N GLY A 48 -18.68 -3.07 -2.94
CA GLY A 48 -17.92 -4.16 -2.32
C GLY A 48 -16.41 -3.89 -2.21
N ALA A 49 -15.86 -2.98 -3.01
CA ALA A 49 -14.45 -2.60 -2.95
C ALA A 49 -14.05 -1.86 -1.66
N ARG A 50 -15.01 -1.31 -0.91
CA ARG A 50 -14.72 -0.69 0.40
C ARG A 50 -14.54 -1.75 1.49
N PRO A 51 -13.53 -1.64 2.37
CA PRO A 51 -13.41 -2.50 3.56
C PRO A 51 -14.64 -2.36 4.46
N LEU A 52 -14.98 -3.42 5.20
CA LEU A 52 -16.14 -3.42 6.12
C LEU A 52 -16.16 -2.19 7.05
N LYS A 53 -15.05 -1.89 7.71
CA LYS A 53 -14.92 -0.70 8.61
C LYS A 53 -15.14 0.66 7.95
N ALA A 54 -15.01 0.75 6.62
CA ALA A 54 -15.22 1.99 5.88
C ALA A 54 -16.64 2.14 5.33
N ARG A 55 -17.50 1.14 5.56
CA ARG A 55 -18.92 1.16 5.19
C ARG A 55 -19.75 1.68 6.38
N PRO A 56 -20.83 2.45 6.16
CA PRO A 56 -21.61 3.03 7.24
C PRO A 56 -22.14 1.99 8.25
N GLN A 57 -22.84 0.96 7.77
CA GLN A 57 -23.39 -0.09 8.61
C GLN A 57 -22.32 -1.08 9.07
N GLY A 58 -21.32 -1.36 8.22
CA GLY A 58 -20.17 -2.17 8.58
C GLY A 58 -19.35 -1.57 9.73
N LYS A 59 -19.23 -0.24 9.80
CA LYS A 59 -18.60 0.46 10.94
C LYS A 59 -19.42 0.31 12.21
N GLN A 60 -20.75 0.51 12.14
CA GLN A 60 -21.65 0.36 13.29
C GLN A 60 -21.59 -1.08 13.83
N LEU A 61 -21.63 -2.09 12.95
CA LEU A 61 -21.42 -3.48 13.36
C LEU A 61 -20.08 -3.62 14.12
N TRP A 62 -19.00 -3.11 13.54
CA TRP A 62 -17.68 -3.26 14.16
C TRP A 62 -17.59 -2.62 15.54
N ASP A 63 -18.19 -1.44 15.70
CA ASP A 63 -18.20 -0.68 16.95
C ASP A 63 -19.11 -1.34 18.02
N ALA A 64 -20.10 -2.16 17.60
CA ALA A 64 -21.02 -2.86 18.48
C ALA A 64 -20.50 -4.20 19.02
N LEU A 65 -19.46 -4.79 18.37
CA LEU A 65 -18.96 -6.12 18.69
C LEU A 65 -18.19 -6.15 20.02
N ALA A 66 -18.44 -7.19 20.79
CA ALA A 66 -17.73 -7.52 22.02
C ALA A 66 -17.28 -8.99 22.03
N PRO A 67 -16.32 -9.38 22.88
CA PRO A 67 -15.93 -10.77 23.04
C PRO A 67 -17.13 -11.69 23.38
N GLY A 68 -17.20 -12.81 22.71
CA GLY A 68 -18.30 -13.77 22.81
C GLY A 68 -19.46 -13.55 21.82
N ASP A 69 -19.48 -12.43 21.11
CA ASP A 69 -20.49 -12.17 20.07
C ASP A 69 -20.26 -13.02 18.82
N THR A 70 -21.30 -13.19 18.03
CA THR A 70 -21.28 -13.90 16.74
C THR A 70 -21.75 -12.98 15.62
N VAL A 71 -21.03 -12.97 14.51
CA VAL A 71 -21.43 -12.27 13.27
C VAL A 71 -21.90 -13.31 12.25
N ALA A 72 -23.07 -13.12 11.67
CA ALA A 72 -23.58 -13.93 10.57
C ALA A 72 -23.74 -13.09 9.30
N PHE A 73 -23.39 -13.66 8.15
CA PHE A 73 -23.65 -13.09 6.82
C PHE A 73 -23.91 -14.20 5.81
N CYS A 74 -24.63 -13.87 4.73
CA CYS A 74 -25.02 -14.86 3.74
C CYS A 74 -23.83 -15.37 2.94
N LYS A 75 -23.02 -14.44 2.37
CA LYS A 75 -21.87 -14.75 1.48
C LYS A 75 -20.64 -13.96 1.86
N VAL A 76 -19.47 -14.55 1.60
CA VAL A 76 -18.15 -13.92 1.88
C VAL A 76 -17.99 -12.59 1.15
N ASP A 77 -18.42 -12.50 -0.11
CA ASP A 77 -18.32 -11.28 -0.95
C ASP A 77 -19.26 -10.15 -0.52
N ARG A 78 -20.26 -10.43 0.30
CA ARG A 78 -21.11 -9.41 0.92
C ARG A 78 -20.40 -8.71 2.06
N CYS A 79 -19.65 -9.46 2.85
CA CYS A 79 -18.93 -8.91 4.00
C CYS A 79 -17.56 -8.33 3.61
N PHE A 80 -16.79 -9.03 2.80
CA PHE A 80 -15.40 -8.69 2.51
C PHE A 80 -15.17 -8.28 1.05
N ARG A 81 -14.16 -7.46 0.81
CA ARG A 81 -13.79 -6.95 -0.53
C ARG A 81 -12.85 -7.90 -1.30
N SER A 82 -12.16 -8.81 -0.62
CA SER A 82 -11.24 -9.80 -1.17
C SER A 82 -11.00 -10.92 -0.15
N MET A 83 -10.42 -12.03 -0.61
CA MET A 83 -10.02 -13.12 0.28
C MET A 83 -8.97 -12.68 1.31
N ALA A 84 -8.07 -11.79 0.93
CA ALA A 84 -7.09 -11.21 1.85
C ALA A 84 -7.73 -10.35 2.94
N ASP A 85 -8.77 -9.57 2.60
CA ASP A 85 -9.55 -8.77 3.54
C ASP A 85 -10.35 -9.68 4.49
N ALA A 86 -10.96 -10.75 3.96
CA ALA A 86 -11.65 -11.75 4.75
C ALA A 86 -10.72 -12.43 5.76
N ALA A 87 -9.58 -12.96 5.30
CA ALA A 87 -8.60 -13.60 6.17
C ALA A 87 -8.12 -12.67 7.30
N THR A 88 -7.83 -11.40 6.96
CA THR A 88 -7.36 -10.42 7.95
C THR A 88 -8.46 -10.07 8.96
N THR A 89 -9.69 -9.86 8.49
CA THR A 89 -10.82 -9.49 9.36
C THR A 89 -11.22 -10.64 10.27
N LEU A 90 -11.31 -11.86 9.72
CA LEU A 90 -11.63 -13.06 10.51
C LEU A 90 -10.55 -13.35 11.56
N ALA A 91 -9.27 -13.14 11.23
CA ALA A 91 -8.19 -13.26 12.21
C ALA A 91 -8.35 -12.27 13.38
N LEU A 92 -8.66 -11.00 13.06
CA LEU A 92 -8.91 -9.99 14.09
C LEU A 92 -10.12 -10.32 14.94
N TRP A 93 -11.23 -10.79 14.34
CA TRP A 93 -12.43 -11.18 15.08
C TRP A 93 -12.16 -12.39 15.99
N LYS A 94 -11.45 -13.40 15.48
CA LYS A 94 -11.01 -14.55 16.31
C LYS A 94 -10.16 -14.08 17.51
N GLN A 95 -9.28 -13.11 17.28
CA GLN A 95 -8.38 -12.55 18.31
C GLN A 95 -9.13 -11.83 19.44
N ILE A 96 -10.22 -11.13 19.11
CA ILE A 96 -11.11 -10.46 20.07
C ILE A 96 -12.24 -11.34 20.61
N GLY A 97 -12.24 -12.63 20.26
CA GLY A 97 -13.24 -13.58 20.74
C GLY A 97 -14.61 -13.49 20.06
N VAL A 98 -14.68 -12.98 18.83
CA VAL A 98 -15.90 -12.91 18.01
C VAL A 98 -15.94 -14.11 17.06
N SER A 99 -17.05 -14.86 17.09
CA SER A 99 -17.31 -15.98 16.18
C SER A 99 -17.99 -15.52 14.89
N VAL A 100 -17.90 -16.34 13.83
CA VAL A 100 -18.46 -16.00 12.52
C VAL A 100 -19.20 -17.18 11.90
N ASN A 101 -20.38 -16.91 11.36
CA ASN A 101 -21.17 -17.87 10.60
C ASN A 101 -21.41 -17.40 9.16
N ILE A 102 -21.08 -18.27 8.19
CA ILE A 102 -21.29 -18.03 6.75
C ILE A 102 -22.44 -18.92 6.31
N ILE A 103 -23.62 -18.33 6.16
CA ILE A 103 -24.89 -19.08 6.01
C ILE A 103 -24.88 -19.94 4.74
N ASP A 104 -24.49 -19.39 3.59
CA ASP A 104 -24.52 -20.11 2.30
C ASP A 104 -23.54 -21.29 2.24
N LEU A 105 -22.50 -21.25 3.05
CA LEU A 105 -21.54 -22.34 3.14
C LEU A 105 -21.84 -23.32 4.28
N GLY A 106 -22.76 -22.98 5.18
CA GLY A 106 -23.02 -23.75 6.39
C GLY A 106 -21.80 -23.82 7.31
N ILE A 107 -20.94 -22.80 7.29
CA ILE A 107 -19.68 -22.80 8.02
C ILE A 107 -19.78 -21.91 9.25
N ASP A 108 -19.57 -22.52 10.40
CA ASP A 108 -19.18 -21.84 11.63
C ASP A 108 -17.65 -21.81 11.71
N VAL A 109 -17.07 -20.60 11.68
CA VAL A 109 -15.61 -20.43 11.68
C VAL A 109 -14.96 -20.91 12.99
N SER A 110 -15.73 -21.09 14.07
CA SER A 110 -15.26 -21.67 15.32
C SER A 110 -15.20 -23.20 15.33
N SER A 111 -15.85 -23.85 14.35
CA SER A 111 -15.84 -25.31 14.19
C SER A 111 -14.53 -25.81 13.55
N PRO A 112 -14.18 -27.11 13.68
CA PRO A 112 -13.03 -27.68 12.98
C PRO A 112 -13.07 -27.50 11.45
N ALA A 113 -14.23 -27.60 10.82
CA ALA A 113 -14.44 -27.33 9.40
C ALA A 113 -14.22 -25.84 9.07
N GLY A 114 -14.68 -24.94 9.95
CA GLY A 114 -14.46 -23.50 9.84
C GLY A 114 -12.99 -23.12 10.02
N GLU A 115 -12.28 -23.79 10.89
CA GLU A 115 -10.83 -23.60 11.06
C GLU A 115 -10.05 -24.02 9.80
N LEU A 116 -10.40 -25.14 9.18
CA LEU A 116 -9.85 -25.55 7.90
C LEU A 116 -10.13 -24.51 6.81
N PHE A 117 -11.37 -24.03 6.71
CA PHE A 117 -11.77 -22.98 5.77
C PHE A 117 -10.95 -21.70 5.98
N PHE A 118 -10.80 -21.27 7.24
CA PHE A 118 -10.00 -20.09 7.57
C PHE A 118 -8.53 -20.25 7.17
N ASN A 119 -7.94 -21.42 7.42
CA ASN A 119 -6.55 -21.71 7.05
C ASN A 119 -6.35 -21.70 5.53
N GLN A 120 -7.30 -22.24 4.77
CA GLN A 120 -7.28 -22.16 3.30
C GLN A 120 -7.38 -20.71 2.83
N LEU A 121 -8.28 -19.92 3.40
CA LEU A 121 -8.46 -18.49 3.08
C LEU A 121 -7.17 -17.71 3.34
N ALA A 122 -6.52 -17.94 4.47
CA ALA A 122 -5.23 -17.32 4.83
C ALA A 122 -4.11 -17.72 3.84
N SER A 123 -4.08 -18.97 3.41
CA SER A 123 -3.13 -19.47 2.40
C SER A 123 -3.34 -18.82 1.04
N PHE A 124 -4.58 -18.68 0.58
CA PHE A 124 -4.90 -17.95 -0.65
C PHE A 124 -4.48 -16.48 -0.56
N ALA A 125 -4.75 -15.81 0.55
CA ALA A 125 -4.36 -14.43 0.77
C ALA A 125 -2.82 -14.24 0.77
N ALA A 126 -2.08 -15.20 1.31
CA ALA A 126 -0.62 -15.22 1.25
C ALA A 126 -0.10 -15.42 -0.18
N PHE A 127 -0.71 -16.35 -0.92
CA PHE A 127 -0.39 -16.61 -2.32
C PHE A 127 -0.63 -15.38 -3.21
N GLU A 128 -1.80 -14.72 -3.10
CA GLU A 128 -2.08 -13.48 -3.84
C GLU A 128 -1.03 -12.40 -3.58
N ARG A 129 -0.65 -12.19 -2.31
CA ARG A 129 0.40 -11.22 -1.96
C ARG A 129 1.75 -11.59 -2.57
N ALA A 130 2.10 -12.88 -2.58
CA ALA A 130 3.33 -13.37 -3.17
C ALA A 130 3.38 -13.12 -4.69
N ILE A 131 2.30 -13.43 -5.41
CA ILE A 131 2.16 -13.19 -6.86
C ILE A 131 2.23 -11.69 -7.19
N ILE A 132 1.52 -10.84 -6.43
CA ILE A 132 1.60 -9.37 -6.61
C ILE A 132 3.04 -8.90 -6.39
N GLY A 133 3.69 -9.36 -5.33
CA GLY A 133 5.09 -9.04 -5.03
C GLY A 133 6.06 -9.49 -6.13
N GLN A 134 5.83 -10.66 -6.71
CA GLN A 134 6.60 -11.16 -7.85
C GLN A 134 6.42 -10.27 -9.08
N ARG A 135 5.18 -9.96 -9.48
CA ARG A 135 4.90 -9.07 -10.62
C ARG A 135 5.53 -7.69 -10.46
N ILE A 136 5.52 -7.14 -9.25
CA ILE A 136 6.18 -5.86 -8.96
C ILE A 136 7.69 -5.98 -9.15
N ARG A 137 8.33 -7.04 -8.63
CA ARG A 137 9.77 -7.27 -8.81
C ARG A 137 10.15 -7.42 -10.27
N GLU A 138 9.40 -8.20 -11.04
CA GLU A 138 9.61 -8.39 -12.48
C GLU A 138 9.47 -7.06 -13.25
N ALA A 139 8.42 -6.28 -12.96
CA ALA A 139 8.21 -4.97 -13.58
C ALA A 139 9.34 -3.98 -13.24
N LEU A 140 9.85 -3.99 -12.01
CA LEU A 140 10.98 -3.17 -11.60
C LEU A 140 12.29 -3.62 -12.25
N ALA A 141 12.52 -4.94 -12.33
CA ALA A 141 13.68 -5.51 -13.01
C ALA A 141 13.68 -5.15 -14.51
N HIS A 142 12.53 -5.29 -15.17
CA HIS A 142 12.38 -4.88 -16.56
C HIS A 142 12.66 -3.37 -16.73
N ARG A 143 12.09 -2.51 -15.88
CA ARG A 143 12.36 -1.05 -15.93
C ARG A 143 13.84 -0.75 -15.74
N LYS A 144 14.50 -1.44 -14.81
CA LYS A 144 15.95 -1.33 -14.59
C LYS A 144 16.73 -1.73 -15.85
N ALA A 145 16.39 -2.86 -16.46
CA ALA A 145 17.07 -3.37 -17.64
C ALA A 145 16.95 -2.43 -18.86
N VAL A 146 15.82 -1.73 -19.03
CA VAL A 146 15.59 -0.77 -20.14
C VAL A 146 15.96 0.67 -19.78
N GLY A 147 16.64 0.91 -18.64
CA GLY A 147 17.07 2.25 -18.22
C GLY A 147 15.93 3.22 -17.88
N LYS A 148 14.72 2.72 -17.63
CA LYS A 148 13.57 3.56 -17.23
C LYS A 148 13.63 3.88 -15.73
N PRO A 149 13.13 5.04 -15.29
CA PRO A 149 13.03 5.39 -13.89
C PRO A 149 12.24 4.36 -13.09
N TYR A 150 12.81 3.89 -11.98
CA TYR A 150 12.19 2.96 -11.04
C TYR A 150 12.45 3.41 -9.59
N GLY A 151 11.53 3.05 -8.69
CA GLY A 151 11.64 3.46 -7.30
C GLY A 151 11.31 4.95 -7.06
N ARG A 152 11.40 5.35 -5.78
CA ARG A 152 11.07 6.72 -5.33
C ARG A 152 12.24 7.67 -5.41
N SER A 153 13.46 7.16 -5.26
CA SER A 153 14.67 7.96 -5.15
C SER A 153 15.34 8.15 -6.51
N ARG A 154 15.72 9.37 -6.79
CA ARG A 154 16.57 9.71 -7.92
C ARG A 154 18.00 9.27 -7.63
N PRO A 155 18.66 8.49 -8.51
CA PRO A 155 20.10 8.26 -8.38
C PRO A 155 20.87 9.56 -8.48
N LEU A 156 21.96 9.69 -7.72
CA LEU A 156 22.83 10.84 -7.77
C LEU A 156 23.52 10.92 -9.14
N GLY A 157 23.70 12.12 -9.70
CA GLY A 157 24.23 12.34 -11.04
C GLY A 157 23.26 12.05 -12.19
N TRP A 158 21.96 11.81 -11.87
CA TRP A 158 20.93 11.54 -12.87
C TRP A 158 19.72 12.43 -12.66
N SER A 159 19.05 12.84 -13.72
CA SER A 159 17.78 13.56 -13.73
C SER A 159 16.72 12.79 -14.52
N LYS A 160 15.45 13.10 -14.30
CA LYS A 160 14.34 12.54 -15.09
C LYS A 160 14.00 13.48 -16.22
N GLU A 161 13.92 12.94 -17.43
CA GLU A 161 13.44 13.64 -18.61
C GLU A 161 12.22 12.91 -19.19
N GLY A 162 11.26 13.66 -19.75
CA GLY A 162 10.03 13.11 -20.32
C GLY A 162 8.86 13.06 -19.31
N VAL A 163 7.69 12.66 -19.81
CA VAL A 163 6.43 12.62 -19.06
C VAL A 163 5.79 11.23 -19.18
N GLY A 164 5.22 10.75 -18.10
CA GLY A 164 4.46 9.49 -18.06
C GLY A 164 5.30 8.27 -18.44
N LYS A 165 4.88 7.55 -19.50
CA LYS A 165 5.53 6.30 -19.96
C LYS A 165 6.88 6.53 -20.63
N ASP A 166 7.11 7.74 -21.15
CA ASP A 166 8.33 8.11 -21.89
C ASP A 166 9.42 8.71 -20.98
N THR A 167 9.21 8.68 -19.67
CA THR A 167 10.19 9.14 -18.69
C THR A 167 11.42 8.24 -18.71
N ARG A 168 12.59 8.88 -18.84
CA ARG A 168 13.91 8.23 -18.84
C ARG A 168 14.87 8.93 -17.88
N TRP A 169 15.95 8.24 -17.51
CA TRP A 169 17.06 8.85 -16.81
C TRP A 169 18.01 9.50 -17.84
N VAL A 170 18.47 10.72 -17.52
CA VAL A 170 19.53 11.43 -18.26
C VAL A 170 20.60 11.87 -17.28
N ALA A 171 21.85 11.94 -17.74
CA ALA A 171 22.96 12.38 -16.91
C ALA A 171 22.74 13.84 -16.47
N CYS A 172 22.89 14.10 -15.18
CA CYS A 172 22.88 15.46 -14.64
C CYS A 172 24.32 15.99 -14.57
N HIS A 173 24.78 16.61 -15.65
CA HIS A 173 26.16 17.09 -15.79
C HIS A 173 26.56 18.10 -14.69
N ASP A 174 25.64 18.94 -14.25
CA ASP A 174 25.93 19.92 -13.18
C ASP A 174 26.18 19.23 -11.84
N GLU A 175 25.39 18.21 -11.52
CA GLU A 175 25.55 17.43 -10.26
C GLU A 175 26.83 16.57 -10.32
N ARG A 176 27.18 16.04 -11.49
CA ARG A 176 28.44 15.30 -11.70
C ARG A 176 29.65 16.20 -11.55
N ARG A 177 29.66 17.38 -12.20
CA ARG A 177 30.72 18.39 -12.05
C ARG A 177 30.86 18.87 -10.61
N LEU A 178 29.72 19.07 -9.91
CA LEU A 178 29.78 19.43 -8.51
C LEU A 178 30.43 18.33 -7.66
N ALA A 179 30.09 17.06 -7.93
CA ALA A 179 30.70 15.96 -7.21
C ALA A 179 32.22 15.82 -7.48
N GLU A 180 32.66 16.02 -8.70
CA GLU A 180 34.11 16.09 -9.06
C GLU A 180 34.80 17.22 -8.32
N ARG A 181 34.18 18.40 -8.25
CA ARG A 181 34.70 19.54 -7.47
C ARG A 181 34.81 19.22 -5.98
N VAL A 182 33.80 18.55 -5.42
CA VAL A 182 33.82 18.11 -4.02
C VAL A 182 34.99 17.15 -3.77
N VAL A 183 35.27 16.23 -4.72
CA VAL A 183 36.45 15.35 -4.62
C VAL A 183 37.74 16.17 -4.59
N ALA A 184 37.91 17.10 -5.51
CA ALA A 184 39.10 17.94 -5.55
C ALA A 184 39.32 18.75 -4.25
N LEU A 185 38.25 19.36 -3.71
CA LEU A 185 38.31 20.08 -2.44
C LEU A 185 38.64 19.17 -1.25
N ARG A 186 38.12 17.94 -1.24
CA ARG A 186 38.44 16.95 -0.20
C ARG A 186 39.88 16.46 -0.28
N ASP A 187 40.37 16.17 -1.49
CA ASP A 187 41.73 15.71 -1.72
C ASP A 187 42.76 16.83 -1.41
N ALA A 188 42.35 18.11 -1.48
CA ALA A 188 43.09 19.27 -1.00
C ALA A 188 43.05 19.50 0.52
N GLY A 189 42.43 18.59 1.28
CA GLY A 189 42.36 18.65 2.74
C GLY A 189 41.17 19.41 3.32
N GLY A 190 40.20 19.83 2.48
CA GLY A 190 38.96 20.47 2.93
C GLY A 190 38.10 19.55 3.80
N THR A 191 37.48 20.10 4.86
CA THR A 191 36.51 19.37 5.70
C THR A 191 35.12 19.37 5.05
N LEU A 192 34.27 18.38 5.38
CA LEU A 192 32.89 18.33 4.86
C LEU A 192 32.10 19.61 5.20
N ALA A 193 32.25 20.10 6.44
CA ALA A 193 31.62 21.34 6.90
C ALA A 193 32.18 22.58 6.19
N GLY A 194 33.48 22.60 5.91
CA GLY A 194 34.14 23.68 5.14
C GLY A 194 33.61 23.77 3.72
N ILE A 195 33.58 22.64 3.03
CA ILE A 195 33.08 22.56 1.64
C ILE A 195 31.56 22.92 1.60
N ALA A 196 30.77 22.47 2.56
CA ALA A 196 29.33 22.83 2.62
C ALA A 196 29.16 24.35 2.78
N ARG A 197 29.98 25.02 3.60
CA ARG A 197 29.95 26.47 3.78
C ARG A 197 30.38 27.21 2.52
N GLU A 198 31.44 26.77 1.87
CA GLU A 198 31.95 27.36 0.61
C GLU A 198 30.86 27.31 -0.46
N LEU A 199 30.24 26.14 -0.70
CA LEU A 199 29.16 26.02 -1.66
C LEU A 199 27.93 26.86 -1.30
N ALA A 200 27.63 27.03 -0.02
CA ALA A 200 26.53 27.87 0.45
C ALA A 200 26.82 29.37 0.18
N GLN A 201 28.06 29.83 0.37
CA GLN A 201 28.48 31.19 0.08
C GLN A 201 28.41 31.51 -1.42
N GLU A 202 28.70 30.53 -2.26
CA GLU A 202 28.59 30.65 -3.73
C GLU A 202 27.14 30.54 -4.22
N GLY A 203 26.16 30.27 -3.33
CA GLY A 203 24.76 30.12 -3.69
C GLY A 203 24.43 28.79 -4.38
N VAL A 204 25.32 27.79 -4.31
CA VAL A 204 25.08 26.46 -4.89
C VAL A 204 24.03 25.72 -4.07
N THR A 205 22.94 25.37 -4.73
CA THR A 205 21.79 24.73 -4.08
C THR A 205 21.46 23.39 -4.71
N LYS A 206 20.85 22.49 -3.91
CA LYS A 206 20.35 21.21 -4.42
C LYS A 206 19.21 21.44 -5.43
N PRO A 207 19.12 20.60 -6.48
CA PRO A 207 17.97 20.64 -7.38
C PRO A 207 16.66 20.43 -6.60
N GLY A 208 15.73 21.38 -6.70
CA GLY A 208 14.43 21.33 -6.03
C GLY A 208 13.54 20.22 -6.55
N LYS A 209 12.54 19.81 -5.77
CA LYS A 209 11.47 18.91 -6.26
C LYS A 209 10.60 19.66 -7.26
N ALA A 210 10.23 19.01 -8.36
CA ALA A 210 9.43 19.59 -9.46
C ALA A 210 8.07 20.22 -9.02
N LYS A 211 7.57 19.93 -7.82
CA LYS A 211 6.37 20.57 -7.25
C LYS A 211 6.55 22.06 -6.96
N ASP A 212 7.77 22.51 -6.73
CA ASP A 212 8.05 23.90 -6.40
C ASP A 212 8.23 24.77 -7.65
N ALA A 213 8.36 24.14 -8.84
CA ALA A 213 8.52 24.82 -10.12
C ALA A 213 7.31 25.67 -10.53
N ARG A 214 6.09 25.31 -10.12
CA ARG A 214 4.86 26.05 -10.43
C ARG A 214 4.73 27.38 -9.67
N ALA A 215 5.47 27.55 -8.57
CA ALA A 215 5.43 28.76 -7.76
C ALA A 215 6.55 29.78 -8.11
N GLY A 216 7.37 29.53 -9.12
CA GLY A 216 8.46 30.42 -9.52
C GLY A 216 9.54 30.65 -8.45
N ARG A 217 9.55 29.87 -7.39
CA ARG A 217 10.48 29.98 -6.27
C ARG A 217 11.20 28.68 -6.06
N TYR A 218 12.26 28.43 -6.84
CA TYR A 218 13.30 27.49 -6.46
C TYR A 218 14.05 28.04 -5.23
N ARG A 219 13.52 27.81 -4.04
CA ARG A 219 14.36 27.83 -2.84
C ARG A 219 15.09 26.49 -2.80
N GLY A 220 16.20 26.41 -3.53
CA GLY A 220 17.10 25.28 -3.41
C GLY A 220 17.57 25.18 -1.96
N CYS A 221 17.47 24.00 -1.36
CA CYS A 221 18.07 23.75 -0.06
C CYS A 221 19.58 23.74 -0.21
N LEU A 222 20.30 24.32 0.74
CA LEU A 222 21.75 24.25 0.82
C LEU A 222 22.23 22.80 0.96
N TYR A 223 23.43 22.51 0.48
CA TYR A 223 24.08 21.23 0.72
C TYR A 223 24.53 21.15 2.19
N LEU A 224 24.17 20.07 2.87
CA LEU A 224 24.63 19.75 4.22
C LEU A 224 25.85 18.81 4.14
N GLU A 225 26.57 18.64 5.23
CA GLU A 225 27.74 17.75 5.30
C GLU A 225 27.44 16.33 4.80
N ALA A 226 26.27 15.77 5.17
CA ALA A 226 25.82 14.46 4.71
C ALA A 226 25.61 14.40 3.18
N ASP A 227 25.22 15.50 2.55
CA ASP A 227 25.07 15.58 1.11
C ASP A 227 26.44 15.65 0.43
N ILE A 228 27.40 16.40 1.01
CA ILE A 228 28.78 16.49 0.53
C ILE A 228 29.46 15.12 0.61
N ASP A 229 29.31 14.41 1.74
CA ASP A 229 29.84 13.05 1.89
C ASP A 229 29.25 12.09 0.83
N ARG A 230 27.96 12.22 0.57
CA ARG A 230 27.28 11.41 -0.46
C ARG A 230 27.75 11.72 -1.88
N LEU A 231 27.97 13.00 -2.21
CA LEU A 231 28.56 13.43 -3.49
C LEU A 231 29.99 12.89 -3.63
N PHE A 232 30.81 13.02 -2.60
CA PHE A 232 32.18 12.51 -2.57
C PHE A 232 32.25 11.01 -2.81
N ARG A 233 31.46 10.22 -2.07
CA ARG A 233 31.43 8.75 -2.22
C ARG A 233 30.92 8.34 -3.60
N ALA A 234 29.91 9.02 -4.14
CA ALA A 234 29.39 8.72 -5.47
C ALA A 234 30.40 9.01 -6.58
N ALA A 235 31.14 10.09 -6.46
CA ALA A 235 32.18 10.42 -7.44
C ALA A 235 33.38 9.46 -7.35
N LYS A 236 33.86 9.11 -6.15
CA LYS A 236 34.95 8.13 -5.94
C LYS A 236 34.58 6.71 -6.38
N ALA A 237 33.33 6.30 -6.20
CA ALA A 237 32.82 4.98 -6.64
C ALA A 237 32.45 4.94 -8.14
N GLY A 238 32.47 6.07 -8.83
CA GLY A 238 31.79 6.25 -10.10
C GLY A 238 30.27 6.37 -9.94
N PHE A 239 29.63 7.19 -10.78
CA PHE A 239 28.16 7.29 -10.77
C PHE A 239 27.54 5.98 -11.25
N PRO A 240 26.35 5.59 -10.73
CA PRO A 240 25.70 4.35 -11.17
C PRO A 240 25.56 4.31 -12.69
N ILE A 241 26.13 3.28 -13.32
CA ILE A 241 25.96 3.05 -14.77
C ILE A 241 24.52 2.54 -14.96
N LEU A 242 23.74 3.22 -15.78
CA LEU A 242 22.42 2.77 -16.16
C LEU A 242 22.50 2.14 -17.56
N PRO A 243 21.69 1.10 -17.85
CA PRO A 243 21.85 0.23 -19.04
C PRO A 243 21.77 0.91 -20.42
N ARG A 244 21.69 2.24 -20.50
CA ARG A 244 21.66 2.99 -21.76
C ARG A 244 22.80 4.02 -21.91
N ASP A 245 23.75 4.07 -20.99
CA ASP A 245 24.94 4.92 -21.16
C ASP A 245 25.91 4.37 -22.23
N GLU A 246 25.78 3.09 -22.62
CA GLU A 246 26.65 2.45 -23.63
C GLU A 246 26.24 2.73 -25.09
N VAL A 247 25.17 3.47 -25.33
CA VAL A 247 24.67 3.73 -26.69
C VAL A 247 24.48 5.22 -26.93
N ARG A 248 25.59 5.97 -26.94
CA ARG A 248 25.81 7.20 -27.74
C ARG A 248 27.30 7.50 -27.80
N VAL A 249 28.00 6.83 -28.71
CA VAL A 249 29.12 7.41 -29.41
C VAL A 249 28.57 8.14 -30.63
#